data_f63023fdbe845d74492c8bb7f9421f50
#
_entry.id   f63023fdbe845d74492c8bb7f9421f50
#
_cell.length_a   1.000
_cell.length_b   1.000
_cell.length_c   1.000
_cell.angle_alpha   90.00
_cell.angle_beta   90.00
_cell.angle_gamma   90.00
#
_symmetry.space_group_name_H-M   'P 1'
#
loop_
_entity.id
_entity.type
_entity.pdbx_description
1 polymer ?
#
loop_
_entity_poly.entity_id
_entity_poly.type
_entity_poly.pdbx_seq_one_letter_code
_entity_poly.pdbx_strand_id
1 'polypeptide(L)'
;SAVFTKDENTMYFTRNNYTNGKQIKDATKTTLLKLYKATKGDGGEWTNVEELPFNSNDYSCAHPALSPDDKTLYFASNMPGTVGQSDIFKVAINDDGSFGTPESLGGGINTEARETFPFVSDENEIFFASDGQLGLGGLDVFSVKIYEDGSMSKVFNVGSPVNSSKDDFAYLIDSKTKFGFFSSNREGGKGNDDIYKFVEQIPLPYNCKQVVSGVITDEETKEVLASAKVTLFDEDMKVISDMIANEKGEYKFEELECEKTYFVRAEKKAYETVETSVVTGSTPGETPVKLPITKRIKQVGVGSNLAEVFDIKMIYFNLDQSNIRPDAALQLEKILQVMKQHPTMKVDVRSHTDCRQTAEYNLELSDRRVKSTIAWLVESGISANRLTGRGYGESQLVNDCGCEPTNESKCSEEEHEINRRSEFIIISM
;
A
#
# COMPACT_ATOMS: atom_id res chain seq x y z
N SER A 1 -22.89 -25.60 5.19
CA SER A 1 -21.94 -25.59 4.06
C SER A 1 -21.21 -26.93 3.98
N ALA A 2 -20.86 -27.33 2.78
CA ALA A 2 -20.07 -28.53 2.50
C ALA A 2 -19.13 -28.24 1.33
N VAL A 3 -17.98 -28.94 1.30
CA VAL A 3 -17.01 -28.97 0.20
C VAL A 3 -16.60 -30.42 -0.06
N PHE A 4 -16.29 -30.73 -1.30
CA PHE A 4 -15.93 -32.06 -1.75
C PHE A 4 -14.51 -32.06 -2.30
N THR A 5 -13.77 -33.16 -2.09
CA THR A 5 -12.52 -33.39 -2.80
C THR A 5 -12.75 -33.54 -4.30
N LYS A 6 -11.71 -33.30 -5.12
CA LYS A 6 -11.80 -33.41 -6.60
C LYS A 6 -12.23 -34.79 -7.10
N ASP A 7 -11.88 -35.83 -6.37
CA ASP A 7 -12.29 -37.20 -6.66
C ASP A 7 -13.72 -37.52 -6.20
N GLU A 8 -14.41 -36.56 -5.57
CA GLU A 8 -15.76 -36.67 -5.02
C GLU A 8 -15.96 -37.81 -4.00
N ASN A 9 -14.87 -38.29 -3.39
CA ASN A 9 -14.90 -39.38 -2.43
C ASN A 9 -14.92 -38.94 -0.96
N THR A 10 -14.54 -37.70 -0.70
CA THR A 10 -14.51 -37.10 0.66
C THR A 10 -15.32 -35.81 0.68
N MET A 11 -16.14 -35.65 1.70
CA MET A 11 -16.88 -34.41 1.98
C MET A 11 -16.46 -33.87 3.35
N TYR A 12 -16.16 -32.58 3.40
CA TYR A 12 -16.03 -31.81 4.62
C TYR A 12 -17.27 -30.93 4.78
N PHE A 13 -17.85 -30.87 5.96
CA PHE A 13 -19.11 -30.13 6.14
C PHE A 13 -19.26 -29.58 7.56
N THR A 14 -20.04 -28.51 7.67
CA THR A 14 -20.42 -27.90 8.93
C THR A 14 -21.67 -28.57 9.50
N ARG A 15 -21.64 -28.82 10.79
CA ARG A 15 -22.80 -29.37 11.53
C ARG A 15 -22.85 -28.73 12.92
N ASN A 16 -24.04 -28.61 13.46
CA ASN A 16 -24.22 -28.30 14.89
C ASN A 16 -23.54 -29.34 15.78
N ASN A 17 -23.05 -28.91 16.93
CA ASN A 17 -22.43 -29.81 17.91
C ASN A 17 -23.42 -30.82 18.47
N TYR A 18 -23.40 -32.02 17.89
CA TYR A 18 -24.19 -33.18 18.33
C TYR A 18 -23.24 -34.33 18.67
N THR A 19 -23.34 -34.84 19.90
CA THR A 19 -22.61 -36.01 20.32
C THR A 19 -23.60 -37.06 20.85
N ASN A 20 -23.53 -38.30 20.34
CA ASN A 20 -24.42 -39.39 20.69
C ASN A 20 -25.93 -39.03 20.62
N GLY A 21 -26.31 -38.28 19.59
CA GLY A 21 -27.70 -37.88 19.37
C GLY A 21 -28.19 -36.74 20.27
N LYS A 22 -27.33 -36.16 21.08
CA LYS A 22 -27.63 -35.01 21.95
C LYS A 22 -26.92 -33.75 21.49
N GLN A 23 -27.65 -32.64 21.51
CA GLN A 23 -27.11 -31.32 21.27
C GLN A 23 -26.23 -30.92 22.46
N ILE A 24 -24.99 -30.59 22.20
CA ILE A 24 -24.05 -30.06 23.18
C ILE A 24 -24.06 -28.54 23.09
N LYS A 25 -24.18 -27.89 24.23
CA LYS A 25 -24.18 -26.43 24.37
C LYS A 25 -22.94 -26.00 25.16
N ASP A 26 -22.42 -24.82 24.83
CA ASP A 26 -21.35 -24.17 25.59
C ASP A 26 -21.88 -23.60 26.92
N ALA A 27 -20.99 -22.93 27.67
CA ALA A 27 -21.33 -22.27 28.93
C ALA A 27 -22.40 -21.17 28.79
N THR A 28 -22.56 -20.57 27.60
CA THR A 28 -23.57 -19.56 27.28
C THR A 28 -24.90 -20.16 26.82
N LYS A 29 -25.03 -21.48 26.78
CA LYS A 29 -26.16 -22.26 26.27
C LYS A 29 -26.31 -22.16 24.73
N THR A 30 -25.28 -21.78 24.02
CA THR A 30 -25.22 -21.73 22.57
C THR A 30 -24.76 -23.08 22.01
N THR A 31 -25.36 -23.52 20.92
CA THR A 31 -24.89 -24.69 20.17
C THR A 31 -23.87 -24.23 19.15
N LEU A 32 -22.61 -24.59 19.36
CA LEU A 32 -21.52 -24.23 18.48
C LEU A 32 -21.50 -25.10 17.22
N LEU A 33 -20.81 -24.64 16.21
CA LEU A 33 -20.62 -25.32 14.94
C LEU A 33 -19.33 -26.14 14.96
N LYS A 34 -19.37 -27.30 14.31
CA LYS A 34 -18.23 -28.18 14.16
C LYS A 34 -18.05 -28.65 12.73
N LEU A 35 -16.83 -28.92 12.35
CA LEU A 35 -16.47 -29.51 11.07
C LEU A 35 -16.38 -31.03 11.16
N TYR A 36 -16.93 -31.67 10.17
CA TYR A 36 -16.94 -33.14 10.04
C TYR A 36 -16.42 -33.53 8.66
N LYS A 37 -15.86 -34.74 8.60
CA LYS A 37 -15.47 -35.42 7.37
C LYS A 37 -16.40 -36.62 7.18
N ALA A 38 -16.77 -36.92 5.96
CA ALA A 38 -17.43 -38.14 5.57
C ALA A 38 -16.82 -38.70 4.29
N THR A 39 -16.88 -40.02 4.12
CA THR A 39 -16.39 -40.68 2.92
C THR A 39 -17.56 -41.30 2.17
N LYS A 40 -17.44 -41.37 0.83
CA LYS A 40 -18.45 -41.96 -0.03
C LYS A 40 -18.34 -43.49 0.01
N GLY A 41 -19.43 -44.17 0.32
CA GLY A 41 -19.52 -45.62 0.29
C GLY A 41 -19.77 -46.18 -1.13
N ASP A 42 -19.66 -47.49 -1.28
CA ASP A 42 -19.84 -48.19 -2.59
C ASP A 42 -21.21 -47.98 -3.22
N GLY A 43 -22.23 -47.69 -2.43
CA GLY A 43 -23.59 -47.35 -2.89
C GLY A 43 -23.80 -45.87 -3.20
N GLY A 44 -22.78 -45.01 -3.03
CA GLY A 44 -22.87 -43.58 -3.23
C GLY A 44 -23.35 -42.77 -2.02
N GLU A 45 -23.70 -43.43 -0.92
CA GLU A 45 -24.07 -42.77 0.33
C GLU A 45 -22.86 -42.24 1.09
N TRP A 46 -23.06 -41.18 1.88
CA TRP A 46 -22.03 -40.62 2.75
C TRP A 46 -21.99 -41.39 4.06
N THR A 47 -20.83 -42.01 4.33
CA THR A 47 -20.56 -42.85 5.51
C THR A 47 -19.32 -42.38 6.28
N ASN A 48 -18.94 -43.09 7.33
CA ASN A 48 -17.76 -42.82 8.13
C ASN A 48 -17.66 -41.34 8.57
N VAL A 49 -18.73 -40.83 9.15
CA VAL A 49 -18.79 -39.44 9.61
C VAL A 49 -17.91 -39.30 10.83
N GLU A 50 -16.85 -38.49 10.71
CA GLU A 50 -15.85 -38.23 11.76
C GLU A 50 -15.80 -36.75 12.09
N GLU A 51 -15.66 -36.41 13.37
CA GLU A 51 -15.39 -35.05 13.84
C GLU A 51 -13.92 -34.70 13.58
N LEU A 52 -13.64 -33.50 13.05
CA LEU A 52 -12.25 -33.09 12.83
C LEU A 52 -11.55 -32.79 14.16
N PRO A 53 -10.23 -33.12 14.29
CA PRO A 53 -9.53 -33.14 15.56
C PRO A 53 -9.32 -31.76 16.21
N PHE A 54 -9.45 -30.70 15.47
CA PHE A 54 -9.27 -29.32 15.93
C PHE A 54 -10.60 -28.63 16.32
N ASN A 55 -11.72 -29.35 16.32
CA ASN A 55 -12.98 -28.82 16.87
C ASN A 55 -12.91 -28.71 18.40
N SER A 56 -13.78 -27.87 18.96
CA SER A 56 -13.94 -27.72 20.41
C SER A 56 -15.40 -27.61 20.82
N ASN A 57 -15.65 -27.68 22.11
CA ASN A 57 -16.94 -27.31 22.70
C ASN A 57 -16.95 -25.85 23.18
N ASP A 58 -15.85 -25.11 23.01
CA ASP A 58 -15.70 -23.73 23.47
C ASP A 58 -15.67 -22.72 22.35
N TYR A 59 -15.52 -23.17 21.10
CA TYR A 59 -15.55 -22.33 19.90
C TYR A 59 -16.15 -23.06 18.70
N SER A 60 -16.53 -22.29 17.67
CA SER A 60 -17.09 -22.80 16.43
C SER A 60 -16.00 -22.96 15.36
N CYS A 61 -16.12 -24.04 14.56
CA CYS A 61 -15.44 -24.21 13.28
C CYS A 61 -16.52 -24.45 12.21
N ALA A 62 -16.49 -23.66 11.13
CA ALA A 62 -17.55 -23.67 10.13
C ALA A 62 -17.05 -23.32 8.72
N HIS A 63 -17.90 -23.54 7.73
CA HIS A 63 -17.72 -23.12 6.34
C HIS A 63 -16.40 -23.62 5.72
N PRO A 64 -16.23 -24.95 5.57
CA PRO A 64 -15.02 -25.53 5.01
C PRO A 64 -14.89 -25.20 3.51
N ALA A 65 -13.66 -24.97 3.07
CA ALA A 65 -13.25 -24.85 1.67
C ALA A 65 -11.91 -25.57 1.45
N LEU A 66 -11.70 -26.16 0.28
CA LEU A 66 -10.46 -26.89 -0.05
C LEU A 66 -9.62 -26.09 -1.03
N SER A 67 -8.30 -26.22 -0.88
CA SER A 67 -7.37 -25.81 -1.94
C SER A 67 -7.56 -26.65 -3.20
N PRO A 68 -7.10 -26.15 -4.38
CA PRO A 68 -7.25 -26.90 -5.64
C PRO A 68 -6.53 -28.24 -5.69
N ASP A 69 -5.59 -28.51 -4.80
CA ASP A 69 -4.86 -29.77 -4.69
C ASP A 69 -5.38 -30.69 -3.57
N ASP A 70 -6.48 -30.32 -2.91
CA ASP A 70 -7.09 -30.99 -1.77
C ASP A 70 -6.16 -31.14 -0.53
N LYS A 71 -5.02 -30.41 -0.47
CA LYS A 71 -4.03 -30.53 0.62
C LYS A 71 -4.16 -29.48 1.71
N THR A 72 -5.03 -28.50 1.53
CA THR A 72 -5.29 -27.47 2.55
C THR A 72 -6.79 -27.28 2.72
N LEU A 73 -7.24 -27.35 3.98
CA LEU A 73 -8.62 -27.03 4.36
C LEU A 73 -8.65 -25.63 4.97
N TYR A 74 -9.44 -24.75 4.39
CA TYR A 74 -9.75 -23.42 4.93
C TYR A 74 -11.10 -23.46 5.63
N PHE A 75 -11.27 -22.67 6.69
CA PHE A 75 -12.51 -22.61 7.45
C PHE A 75 -12.60 -21.34 8.28
N ALA A 76 -13.81 -20.95 8.67
CA ALA A 76 -14.04 -19.87 9.61
C ALA A 76 -14.10 -20.40 11.05
N SER A 77 -13.48 -19.70 11.99
CA SER A 77 -13.50 -20.07 13.41
C SER A 77 -13.27 -18.87 14.33
N ASN A 78 -13.82 -18.96 15.53
CA ASN A 78 -13.49 -18.09 16.65
C ASN A 78 -12.63 -18.80 17.72
N MET A 79 -11.76 -19.72 17.25
CA MET A 79 -10.80 -20.43 18.11
C MET A 79 -9.74 -19.51 18.70
N PRO A 80 -9.01 -19.91 19.75
CA PRO A 80 -7.90 -19.12 20.28
C PRO A 80 -6.89 -18.72 19.19
N GLY A 81 -6.55 -17.44 19.15
CA GLY A 81 -5.68 -16.85 18.13
C GLY A 81 -6.41 -16.04 17.05
N THR A 82 -7.76 -15.93 17.13
CA THR A 82 -8.52 -14.97 16.32
C THR A 82 -8.16 -13.53 16.70
N VAL A 83 -8.21 -12.65 15.69
CA VAL A 83 -8.07 -11.20 15.85
C VAL A 83 -9.40 -10.59 16.29
N GLY A 84 -10.51 -11.08 15.72
CA GLY A 84 -11.85 -10.54 15.90
C GLY A 84 -12.90 -11.53 16.42
N GLN A 85 -14.06 -11.48 15.81
CA GLN A 85 -15.19 -12.34 16.20
C GLN A 85 -15.09 -13.72 15.55
N SER A 86 -14.72 -13.79 14.28
CA SER A 86 -14.35 -15.02 13.58
C SER A 86 -13.35 -14.71 12.48
N ASP A 87 -12.38 -15.57 12.32
CA ASP A 87 -11.28 -15.44 11.37
C ASP A 87 -11.27 -16.60 10.40
N ILE A 88 -10.64 -16.41 9.24
CA ILE A 88 -10.32 -17.52 8.34
C ILE A 88 -9.02 -18.16 8.78
N PHE A 89 -9.09 -19.47 8.98
CA PHE A 89 -7.96 -20.36 9.30
C PHE A 89 -7.70 -21.30 8.14
N LYS A 90 -6.49 -21.82 8.07
CA LYS A 90 -6.08 -22.93 7.21
C LYS A 90 -5.48 -24.06 8.03
N VAL A 91 -5.60 -25.29 7.54
CA VAL A 91 -4.93 -26.45 8.11
C VAL A 91 -4.49 -27.39 6.99
N ALA A 92 -3.26 -27.90 7.08
CA ALA A 92 -2.75 -28.88 6.13
C ALA A 92 -3.48 -30.23 6.28
N ILE A 93 -3.77 -30.88 5.16
CA ILE A 93 -4.24 -32.27 5.08
C ILE A 93 -3.05 -33.10 4.60
N ASN A 94 -2.56 -33.99 5.46
CA ASN A 94 -1.43 -34.85 5.16
C ASN A 94 -1.85 -36.00 4.24
N ASP A 95 -0.90 -36.65 3.57
CA ASP A 95 -1.17 -37.76 2.63
C ASP A 95 -1.81 -38.99 3.32
N ASP A 96 -1.66 -39.14 4.63
CA ASP A 96 -2.34 -40.15 5.44
C ASP A 96 -3.76 -39.75 5.88
N GLY A 97 -4.21 -38.56 5.48
CA GLY A 97 -5.52 -38.00 5.84
C GLY A 97 -5.59 -37.37 7.23
N SER A 98 -4.48 -37.31 7.96
CA SER A 98 -4.37 -36.54 9.21
C SER A 98 -4.26 -35.04 8.95
N PHE A 99 -4.45 -34.23 10.00
CA PHE A 99 -4.41 -32.77 9.89
C PHE A 99 -3.22 -32.20 10.64
N GLY A 100 -2.65 -31.13 10.11
CA GLY A 100 -1.68 -30.28 10.78
C GLY A 100 -2.30 -29.46 11.91
N THR A 101 -1.59 -28.44 12.35
CA THR A 101 -2.11 -27.43 13.29
C THR A 101 -2.79 -26.31 12.52
N PRO A 102 -4.01 -25.89 12.91
CA PRO A 102 -4.65 -24.72 12.30
C PRO A 102 -3.83 -23.46 12.47
N GLU A 103 -3.75 -22.66 11.41
CA GLU A 103 -3.05 -21.38 11.35
C GLU A 103 -3.99 -20.29 10.87
N SER A 104 -4.02 -19.12 11.52
CA SER A 104 -4.75 -17.94 11.06
C SER A 104 -4.11 -17.42 9.76
N LEU A 105 -4.92 -16.92 8.81
CA LEU A 105 -4.42 -16.27 7.60
C LEU A 105 -3.79 -14.88 7.86
N GLY A 106 -3.94 -14.36 9.07
CA GLY A 106 -3.27 -13.13 9.52
C GLY A 106 -4.02 -11.84 9.21
N GLY A 107 -3.48 -10.72 9.73
CA GLY A 107 -4.15 -9.42 9.79
C GLY A 107 -4.34 -8.68 8.46
N GLY A 108 -3.92 -9.22 7.33
CA GLY A 108 -4.28 -8.66 6.02
C GLY A 108 -5.66 -9.10 5.56
N ILE A 109 -6.10 -10.30 5.98
CA ILE A 109 -7.38 -10.92 5.67
C ILE A 109 -8.32 -10.80 6.86
N ASN A 110 -7.86 -11.24 8.02
CA ASN A 110 -8.62 -11.27 9.26
C ASN A 110 -8.63 -9.89 9.94
N THR A 111 -9.81 -9.47 10.40
CA THR A 111 -10.06 -8.16 11.03
C THR A 111 -10.57 -8.31 12.45
N GLU A 112 -10.87 -7.20 13.12
CA GLU A 112 -11.52 -7.20 14.44
C GLU A 112 -13.01 -7.62 14.39
N ALA A 113 -13.58 -7.78 13.20
CA ALA A 113 -14.97 -8.16 12.98
C ALA A 113 -15.11 -9.65 12.58
N ARG A 114 -15.90 -9.96 11.58
CA ARG A 114 -16.14 -11.35 11.16
C ARG A 114 -15.61 -11.60 9.76
N GLU A 115 -14.80 -12.64 9.61
CA GLU A 115 -14.49 -13.26 8.35
C GLU A 115 -15.11 -14.66 8.30
N THR A 116 -15.82 -14.97 7.22
CA THR A 116 -16.61 -16.18 7.12
C THR A 116 -16.81 -16.63 5.67
N PHE A 117 -17.41 -17.81 5.47
CA PHE A 117 -17.71 -18.38 4.15
C PHE A 117 -16.53 -18.38 3.17
N PRO A 118 -15.35 -18.91 3.54
CA PRO A 118 -14.25 -19.02 2.59
C PRO A 118 -14.66 -19.95 1.43
N PHE A 119 -14.15 -19.61 0.25
CA PHE A 119 -14.17 -20.44 -0.95
C PHE A 119 -12.82 -20.28 -1.66
N VAL A 120 -12.27 -21.35 -2.23
CA VAL A 120 -11.03 -21.31 -3.00
C VAL A 120 -11.30 -21.71 -4.43
N SER A 121 -10.94 -20.84 -5.38
CA SER A 121 -11.07 -21.13 -6.82
C SER A 121 -9.96 -22.04 -7.31
N ASP A 122 -10.13 -22.66 -8.48
CA ASP A 122 -9.10 -23.47 -9.17
C ASP A 122 -7.84 -22.65 -9.51
N GLU A 123 -7.92 -21.33 -9.46
CA GLU A 123 -6.81 -20.40 -9.71
C GLU A 123 -6.10 -19.94 -8.42
N ASN A 124 -6.31 -20.61 -7.28
CA ASN A 124 -5.79 -20.24 -5.96
C ASN A 124 -6.23 -18.84 -5.48
N GLU A 125 -7.46 -18.48 -5.76
CA GLU A 125 -8.08 -17.27 -5.21
C GLU A 125 -8.95 -17.66 -4.03
N ILE A 126 -8.71 -17.04 -2.87
CA ILE A 126 -9.58 -17.20 -1.70
C ILE A 126 -10.61 -16.09 -1.75
N PHE A 127 -11.88 -16.44 -1.81
CA PHE A 127 -13.01 -15.54 -1.58
C PHE A 127 -13.53 -15.75 -0.17
N PHE A 128 -13.94 -14.68 0.49
CA PHE A 128 -14.51 -14.74 1.83
C PHE A 128 -15.47 -13.57 2.04
N ALA A 129 -16.38 -13.68 2.99
CA ALA A 129 -17.25 -12.59 3.39
C ALA A 129 -16.71 -11.95 4.68
N SER A 130 -16.71 -10.62 4.73
CA SER A 130 -16.27 -9.85 5.90
C SER A 130 -17.16 -8.63 6.14
N ASP A 131 -17.40 -8.30 7.41
CA ASP A 131 -18.00 -7.04 7.86
C ASP A 131 -16.98 -6.11 8.54
N GLY A 132 -15.71 -6.46 8.51
CA GLY A 132 -14.60 -5.66 9.04
C GLY A 132 -13.75 -4.98 7.96
N GLN A 133 -13.74 -5.49 6.74
CA GLN A 133 -13.10 -4.87 5.60
C GLN A 133 -13.94 -3.69 5.07
N LEU A 134 -13.31 -2.74 4.38
CA LEU A 134 -14.04 -1.61 3.77
C LEU A 134 -14.95 -2.09 2.65
N GLY A 135 -16.25 -2.16 2.94
CA GLY A 135 -17.29 -2.70 2.07
C GLY A 135 -18.39 -1.71 1.69
N LEU A 136 -19.50 -2.23 1.18
CA LEU A 136 -20.68 -1.48 0.76
C LEU A 136 -21.86 -1.68 1.72
N GLY A 137 -21.86 -2.78 2.48
CA GLY A 137 -22.97 -3.18 3.32
C GLY A 137 -22.56 -3.76 4.68
N GLY A 138 -23.21 -4.86 5.03
CA GLY A 138 -22.85 -5.69 6.19
C GLY A 138 -21.72 -6.64 5.84
N LEU A 139 -22.03 -7.93 5.64
CA LEU A 139 -21.06 -8.84 5.04
C LEU A 139 -20.91 -8.52 3.56
N ASP A 140 -19.71 -8.25 3.13
CA ASP A 140 -19.32 -8.08 1.73
C ASP A 140 -18.32 -9.17 1.31
N VAL A 141 -18.30 -9.53 0.04
CA VAL A 141 -17.36 -10.51 -0.51
C VAL A 141 -16.06 -9.84 -0.88
N PHE A 142 -14.97 -10.40 -0.39
CA PHE A 142 -13.59 -10.01 -0.68
C PHE A 142 -12.80 -11.18 -1.26
N SER A 143 -11.66 -10.87 -1.84
CA SER A 143 -10.78 -11.91 -2.38
C SER A 143 -9.31 -11.56 -2.24
N VAL A 144 -8.49 -12.62 -2.13
CA VAL A 144 -7.02 -12.59 -2.23
C VAL A 144 -6.53 -13.69 -3.14
N LYS A 145 -5.45 -13.45 -3.86
CA LYS A 145 -4.73 -14.44 -4.66
C LYS A 145 -3.58 -15.02 -3.86
N ILE A 146 -3.45 -16.34 -3.83
CA ILE A 146 -2.26 -17.02 -3.33
C ILE A 146 -1.33 -17.25 -4.51
N TYR A 147 -0.08 -16.78 -4.41
CA TYR A 147 0.96 -16.99 -5.43
C TYR A 147 1.72 -18.30 -5.20
N GLU A 148 2.48 -18.74 -6.19
CA GLU A 148 3.25 -19.99 -6.13
C GLU A 148 4.30 -20.02 -5.00
N ASP A 149 4.82 -18.88 -4.60
CA ASP A 149 5.75 -18.73 -3.48
C ASP A 149 5.06 -18.72 -2.11
N GLY A 150 3.74 -18.85 -2.07
CA GLY A 150 2.92 -18.83 -0.85
C GLY A 150 2.59 -17.44 -0.34
N SER A 151 3.06 -16.38 -0.98
CA SER A 151 2.64 -15.01 -0.67
C SER A 151 1.20 -14.76 -1.12
N MET A 152 0.59 -13.72 -0.57
CA MET A 152 -0.79 -13.34 -0.90
C MET A 152 -0.84 -11.91 -1.44
N SER A 153 -1.77 -11.67 -2.37
CA SER A 153 -2.08 -10.32 -2.84
C SER A 153 -2.67 -9.47 -1.69
N LYS A 154 -2.82 -8.17 -1.95
CA LYS A 154 -3.73 -7.35 -1.12
C LYS A 154 -5.15 -7.91 -1.20
N VAL A 155 -5.99 -7.55 -0.22
CA VAL A 155 -7.43 -7.87 -0.24
C VAL A 155 -8.12 -6.99 -1.26
N PHE A 156 -8.93 -7.60 -2.13
CA PHE A 156 -9.77 -6.93 -3.11
C PHE A 156 -11.24 -7.06 -2.72
N ASN A 157 -11.98 -5.96 -2.73
CA ASN A 157 -13.43 -5.98 -2.68
C ASN A 157 -13.96 -6.42 -4.05
N VAL A 158 -14.81 -7.44 -4.10
CA VAL A 158 -15.39 -7.93 -5.37
C VAL A 158 -16.28 -6.88 -6.02
N GLY A 159 -16.84 -5.96 -5.21
CA GLY A 159 -17.59 -4.81 -5.68
C GLY A 159 -19.00 -5.11 -6.15
N SER A 160 -19.69 -4.05 -6.55
CA SER A 160 -21.03 -4.15 -7.15
C SER A 160 -20.94 -4.75 -8.56
N PRO A 161 -21.92 -5.60 -8.97
CA PRO A 161 -23.22 -5.86 -8.30
C PRO A 161 -23.21 -7.06 -7.33
N VAL A 162 -22.07 -7.73 -7.10
CA VAL A 162 -22.00 -8.83 -6.13
C VAL A 162 -22.22 -8.27 -4.73
N ASN A 163 -21.44 -7.30 -4.33
CA ASN A 163 -21.62 -6.58 -3.07
C ASN A 163 -22.69 -5.51 -3.17
N SER A 164 -23.48 -5.35 -2.13
CA SER A 164 -24.60 -4.42 -2.01
C SER A 164 -24.58 -3.71 -0.65
N SER A 165 -25.61 -2.93 -0.33
CA SER A 165 -25.78 -2.32 1.00
C SER A 165 -26.32 -3.30 2.06
N LYS A 166 -26.37 -4.58 1.78
CA LYS A 166 -26.87 -5.67 2.65
C LYS A 166 -25.76 -6.70 2.88
N ASP A 167 -26.11 -7.86 3.43
CA ASP A 167 -25.15 -8.95 3.57
C ASP A 167 -25.03 -9.70 2.26
N ASP A 168 -23.81 -9.88 1.78
CA ASP A 168 -23.43 -10.64 0.59
C ASP A 168 -22.34 -11.65 0.98
N PHE A 169 -22.60 -12.94 0.77
CA PHE A 169 -21.76 -14.01 1.30
C PHE A 169 -21.87 -15.31 0.51
N ALA A 170 -21.14 -16.34 0.92
CA ALA A 170 -21.11 -17.67 0.32
C ALA A 170 -20.88 -17.63 -1.21
N TYR A 171 -19.93 -16.79 -1.63
CA TYR A 171 -19.53 -16.66 -3.02
C TYR A 171 -18.80 -17.91 -3.51
N LEU A 172 -19.09 -18.33 -4.71
CA LEU A 172 -18.36 -19.37 -5.43
C LEU A 172 -18.39 -19.08 -6.94
N ILE A 173 -17.31 -19.47 -7.62
CA ILE A 173 -17.14 -19.26 -9.05
C ILE A 173 -16.43 -20.47 -9.69
N ASP A 174 -16.85 -20.84 -10.86
CA ASP A 174 -16.12 -21.74 -11.74
C ASP A 174 -15.13 -20.91 -12.58
N SER A 175 -13.84 -21.14 -12.39
CA SER A 175 -12.77 -20.33 -13.02
C SER A 175 -12.74 -20.47 -14.55
N LYS A 176 -13.30 -21.54 -15.12
CA LYS A 176 -13.31 -21.81 -16.58
C LYS A 176 -14.49 -21.13 -17.26
N THR A 177 -15.68 -21.30 -16.71
CA THR A 177 -16.93 -20.78 -17.30
C THR A 177 -17.21 -19.35 -16.86
N LYS A 178 -16.53 -18.88 -15.80
CA LYS A 178 -16.77 -17.60 -15.14
C LYS A 178 -18.20 -17.44 -14.59
N PHE A 179 -18.95 -18.54 -14.48
CA PHE A 179 -20.22 -18.57 -13.78
C PHE A 179 -20.02 -18.74 -12.28
N GLY A 180 -20.83 -18.05 -11.53
CA GLY A 180 -20.80 -18.16 -10.09
C GLY A 180 -22.16 -17.93 -9.42
N PHE A 181 -22.17 -18.13 -8.11
CA PHE A 181 -23.30 -17.90 -7.24
C PHE A 181 -22.83 -17.21 -5.95
N PHE A 182 -23.70 -16.44 -5.35
CA PHE A 182 -23.53 -15.90 -4.01
C PHE A 182 -24.87 -15.79 -3.32
N SER A 183 -24.86 -15.69 -2.00
CA SER A 183 -26.07 -15.47 -1.20
C SER A 183 -26.16 -14.01 -0.80
N SER A 184 -27.38 -13.46 -0.74
CA SER A 184 -27.62 -12.08 -0.31
C SER A 184 -29.01 -11.91 0.28
N ASN A 185 -29.11 -11.03 1.28
CA ASN A 185 -30.39 -10.58 1.86
C ASN A 185 -30.84 -9.21 1.30
N ARG A 186 -30.39 -8.87 0.08
CA ARG A 186 -30.77 -7.63 -0.61
C ARG A 186 -32.25 -7.57 -0.94
N GLU A 187 -32.76 -6.33 -1.06
CA GLU A 187 -34.14 -6.10 -1.42
C GLU A 187 -34.51 -6.66 -2.80
N GLY A 188 -35.74 -7.15 -2.93
CA GLY A 188 -36.25 -7.74 -4.17
C GLY A 188 -36.09 -9.26 -4.27
N GLY A 189 -35.50 -9.90 -3.27
CA GLY A 189 -35.46 -11.36 -3.12
C GLY A 189 -36.81 -11.98 -2.74
N LYS A 190 -36.86 -13.32 -2.61
CA LYS A 190 -38.04 -14.08 -2.22
C LYS A 190 -38.02 -14.50 -0.75
N GLY A 191 -36.83 -14.64 -0.16
CA GLY A 191 -36.61 -15.04 1.21
C GLY A 191 -35.88 -13.94 2.03
N ASN A 192 -35.32 -14.35 3.19
CA ASN A 192 -34.41 -13.51 3.93
C ASN A 192 -33.04 -13.51 3.27
N ASP A 193 -32.55 -14.68 2.87
CA ASP A 193 -31.36 -14.88 2.06
C ASP A 193 -31.74 -15.60 0.79
N ASP A 194 -31.31 -15.07 -0.35
CA ASP A 194 -31.55 -15.65 -1.66
C ASP A 194 -30.22 -15.95 -2.36
N ILE A 195 -30.25 -16.93 -3.28
CA ILE A 195 -29.08 -17.27 -4.09
C ILE A 195 -29.17 -16.53 -5.42
N TYR A 196 -28.13 -15.76 -5.72
CA TYR A 196 -27.97 -15.01 -6.95
C TYR A 196 -26.93 -15.68 -7.85
N LYS A 197 -27.21 -15.68 -9.15
CA LYS A 197 -26.29 -16.16 -10.18
C LYS A 197 -25.61 -14.97 -10.87
N PHE A 198 -24.33 -15.10 -11.16
CA PHE A 198 -23.58 -14.09 -11.90
C PHE A 198 -22.66 -14.70 -12.96
N VAL A 199 -22.11 -13.84 -13.81
CA VAL A 199 -20.99 -14.15 -14.71
C VAL A 199 -19.95 -13.07 -14.53
N GLU A 200 -18.72 -13.46 -14.18
CA GLU A 200 -17.60 -12.53 -14.12
C GLU A 200 -17.30 -11.97 -15.51
N GLN A 201 -17.35 -10.65 -15.65
CA GLN A 201 -17.04 -9.94 -16.88
C GLN A 201 -15.61 -9.39 -16.90
N ILE A 202 -15.13 -8.99 -15.73
CA ILE A 202 -13.80 -8.39 -15.55
C ILE A 202 -13.18 -9.08 -14.34
N PRO A 203 -12.04 -9.79 -14.52
CA PRO A 203 -11.35 -10.44 -13.40
C PRO A 203 -10.76 -9.41 -12.43
N LEU A 204 -10.60 -9.81 -11.18
CA LEU A 204 -9.93 -8.98 -10.18
C LEU A 204 -8.45 -8.78 -10.54
N PRO A 205 -7.92 -7.57 -10.36
CA PRO A 205 -6.59 -7.22 -10.85
C PRO A 205 -5.46 -7.64 -9.89
N TYR A 206 -5.40 -8.91 -9.51
CA TYR A 206 -4.38 -9.41 -8.56
C TYR A 206 -2.94 -9.16 -9.01
N ASN A 207 -2.69 -9.29 -10.32
CA ASN A 207 -1.40 -9.04 -10.95
C ASN A 207 -1.44 -7.72 -11.71
N CYS A 208 -1.97 -6.70 -11.06
CA CYS A 208 -2.05 -5.39 -11.70
C CYS A 208 -0.66 -4.86 -12.00
N LYS A 209 -0.36 -4.73 -13.29
CA LYS A 209 0.89 -4.14 -13.80
C LYS A 209 0.59 -2.85 -14.54
N GLN A 210 1.39 -1.86 -14.24
CA GLN A 210 1.33 -0.54 -14.85
C GLN A 210 2.59 -0.24 -15.62
N VAL A 211 2.44 0.66 -16.56
CA VAL A 211 3.52 1.25 -17.34
C VAL A 211 3.54 2.74 -17.04
N VAL A 212 4.68 3.27 -16.63
CA VAL A 212 4.91 4.72 -16.59
C VAL A 212 5.72 5.09 -17.80
N SER A 213 5.16 5.93 -18.66
CA SER A 213 5.81 6.36 -19.90
C SER A 213 5.63 7.87 -20.13
N GLY A 214 6.43 8.41 -21.04
CA GLY A 214 6.29 9.80 -21.39
C GLY A 214 7.30 10.29 -22.40
N VAL A 215 7.27 11.61 -22.62
CA VAL A 215 8.18 12.30 -23.53
C VAL A 215 8.83 13.45 -22.80
N ILE A 216 10.13 13.58 -22.95
CA ILE A 216 10.90 14.71 -22.43
C ILE A 216 10.93 15.81 -23.49
N THR A 217 10.58 17.01 -23.08
CA THR A 217 10.54 18.17 -23.97
C THR A 217 11.27 19.36 -23.34
N ASP A 218 11.79 20.23 -24.18
CA ASP A 218 12.20 21.58 -23.75
C ASP A 218 10.96 22.38 -23.36
N GLU A 219 10.99 23.01 -22.19
CA GLU A 219 9.81 23.72 -21.68
C GLU A 219 9.44 24.95 -22.51
N GLU A 220 10.40 25.64 -23.12
CA GLU A 220 10.18 26.85 -23.91
C GLU A 220 9.83 26.49 -25.36
N THR A 221 10.65 25.66 -26.01
CA THR A 221 10.50 25.38 -27.45
C THR A 221 9.50 24.26 -27.72
N LYS A 222 9.17 23.43 -26.72
CA LYS A 222 8.36 22.21 -26.83
C LYS A 222 8.98 21.15 -27.74
N GLU A 223 10.23 21.32 -28.16
CA GLU A 223 10.97 20.30 -28.90
C GLU A 223 11.27 19.08 -28.04
N VAL A 224 11.26 17.91 -28.67
CA VAL A 224 11.60 16.66 -27.97
C VAL A 224 13.09 16.61 -27.67
N LEU A 225 13.43 16.06 -26.51
CA LEU A 225 14.80 16.00 -26.01
C LEU A 225 15.30 14.57 -25.94
N ALA A 226 15.94 14.12 -27.01
CA ALA A 226 16.62 12.83 -27.06
C ALA A 226 17.78 12.72 -26.04
N SER A 227 18.13 11.51 -25.67
CA SER A 227 19.30 11.19 -24.84
C SER A 227 19.31 11.84 -23.45
N ALA A 228 18.14 12.20 -22.93
CA ALA A 228 18.01 12.56 -21.52
C ALA A 228 18.04 11.28 -20.66
N LYS A 229 18.71 11.30 -19.52
CA LYS A 229 18.62 10.22 -18.54
C LYS A 229 17.32 10.36 -17.79
N VAL A 230 16.58 9.26 -17.66
CA VAL A 230 15.36 9.18 -16.86
C VAL A 230 15.55 8.13 -15.79
N THR A 231 15.29 8.48 -14.54
CA THR A 231 15.41 7.59 -13.39
C THR A 231 14.07 7.48 -12.69
N LEU A 232 13.67 6.25 -12.40
CA LEU A 232 12.46 5.93 -11.64
C LEU A 232 12.85 5.57 -10.21
N PHE A 233 12.12 6.14 -9.25
CA PHE A 233 12.28 5.87 -7.83
C PHE A 233 10.97 5.36 -7.22
N ASP A 234 11.07 4.60 -6.13
CA ASP A 234 9.95 4.25 -5.27
C ASP A 234 9.55 5.39 -4.33
N GLU A 235 8.58 5.13 -3.46
CA GLU A 235 8.08 6.08 -2.46
C GLU A 235 9.14 6.50 -1.42
N ASP A 236 10.17 5.69 -1.19
CA ASP A 236 11.30 5.96 -0.30
C ASP A 236 12.49 6.61 -1.04
N MET A 237 12.31 7.02 -2.29
CA MET A 237 13.36 7.60 -3.15
C MET A 237 14.52 6.64 -3.47
N LYS A 238 14.29 5.34 -3.38
CA LYS A 238 15.24 4.34 -3.83
C LYS A 238 15.10 4.13 -5.34
N VAL A 239 16.23 4.08 -6.05
CA VAL A 239 16.22 3.83 -7.50
C VAL A 239 15.69 2.43 -7.79
N ILE A 240 14.65 2.37 -8.59
CA ILE A 240 14.10 1.13 -9.16
C ILE A 240 14.78 0.81 -10.48
N SER A 241 14.83 1.80 -11.38
CA SER A 241 15.38 1.64 -12.73
C SER A 241 15.82 2.98 -13.29
N ASP A 242 16.69 2.95 -14.29
CA ASP A 242 17.05 4.12 -15.09
C ASP A 242 17.18 3.75 -16.56
N MET A 243 16.97 4.72 -17.43
CA MET A 243 17.11 4.56 -18.88
C MET A 243 17.48 5.89 -19.57
N ILE A 244 17.87 5.79 -20.83
CA ILE A 244 18.11 6.93 -21.69
C ILE A 244 16.91 7.09 -22.64
N ALA A 245 16.32 8.27 -22.70
CA ALA A 245 15.26 8.59 -23.62
C ALA A 245 15.73 8.42 -25.08
N ASN A 246 14.86 7.87 -25.91
CA ASN A 246 15.16 7.58 -27.32
C ASN A 246 15.26 8.85 -28.17
N GLU A 247 15.41 8.71 -29.50
CA GLU A 247 15.52 9.84 -30.46
C GLU A 247 14.27 10.74 -30.47
N LYS A 248 13.12 10.24 -30.04
CA LYS A 248 11.87 11.00 -29.92
C LYS A 248 11.65 11.55 -28.51
N GLY A 249 12.65 11.45 -27.63
CA GLY A 249 12.53 11.86 -26.24
C GLY A 249 11.64 10.95 -25.37
N GLU A 250 11.24 9.79 -25.89
CA GLU A 250 10.34 8.86 -25.21
C GLU A 250 11.08 8.00 -24.19
N TYR A 251 10.42 7.72 -23.08
CA TYR A 251 10.86 6.78 -22.05
C TYR A 251 9.70 5.90 -21.58
N LYS A 252 10.00 4.72 -21.03
CA LYS A 252 9.00 3.75 -20.59
C LYS A 252 9.56 2.84 -19.50
N PHE A 253 8.85 2.77 -18.36
CA PHE A 253 9.10 1.81 -17.28
C PHE A 253 7.91 0.87 -17.21
N GLU A 254 8.17 -0.42 -17.29
CA GLU A 254 7.16 -1.48 -17.32
C GLU A 254 7.15 -2.26 -15.99
N GLU A 255 6.19 -3.16 -15.83
CA GLU A 255 6.05 -4.06 -14.68
C GLU A 255 5.90 -3.36 -13.31
N LEU A 256 5.41 -2.13 -13.31
CA LEU A 256 5.18 -1.37 -12.09
C LEU A 256 3.90 -1.81 -11.39
N GLU A 257 3.87 -1.71 -10.06
CA GLU A 257 2.67 -1.99 -9.29
C GLU A 257 1.60 -0.93 -9.49
N CYS A 258 0.34 -1.33 -9.38
CA CYS A 258 -0.79 -0.42 -9.40
C CYS A 258 -0.97 0.28 -8.04
N GLU A 259 -1.59 1.47 -8.07
CA GLU A 259 -1.89 2.28 -6.87
C GLU A 259 -0.65 2.57 -6.01
N LYS A 260 0.52 2.65 -6.66
CA LYS A 260 1.79 3.02 -6.03
C LYS A 260 2.24 4.39 -6.47
N THR A 261 2.89 5.09 -5.55
CA THR A 261 3.55 6.35 -5.85
C THR A 261 4.97 6.08 -6.31
N TYR A 262 5.33 6.65 -7.44
CA TYR A 262 6.67 6.65 -7.99
C TYR A 262 7.13 8.08 -8.23
N PHE A 263 8.44 8.28 -8.32
CA PHE A 263 9.02 9.55 -8.75
C PHE A 263 9.83 9.34 -10.01
N VAL A 264 9.65 10.22 -10.99
CA VAL A 264 10.33 10.16 -12.28
C VAL A 264 11.19 11.41 -12.42
N ARG A 265 12.49 11.21 -12.55
CA ARG A 265 13.48 12.28 -12.69
C ARG A 265 14.06 12.29 -14.10
N ALA A 266 14.10 13.45 -14.73
CA ALA A 266 14.78 13.66 -16.00
C ALA A 266 16.01 14.55 -15.82
N GLU A 267 17.14 14.11 -16.37
CA GLU A 267 18.42 14.79 -16.35
C GLU A 267 18.99 14.91 -17.78
N LYS A 268 19.42 16.10 -18.16
CA LYS A 268 20.09 16.33 -19.45
C LYS A 268 21.13 17.44 -19.33
N LYS A 269 22.29 17.26 -19.99
CA LYS A 269 23.35 18.27 -20.01
C LYS A 269 22.81 19.61 -20.49
N ALA A 270 23.10 20.69 -19.80
CA ALA A 270 22.64 22.06 -20.05
C ALA A 270 21.13 22.31 -19.78
N TYR A 271 20.48 21.41 -19.07
CA TYR A 271 19.09 21.57 -18.62
C TYR A 271 19.01 21.42 -17.11
N GLU A 272 18.01 22.03 -16.51
CA GLU A 272 17.67 21.83 -15.11
C GLU A 272 17.10 20.41 -14.93
N THR A 273 17.45 19.77 -13.83
CA THR A 273 16.83 18.49 -13.44
C THR A 273 15.38 18.71 -13.05
N VAL A 274 14.46 17.95 -13.61
CA VAL A 274 13.06 17.93 -13.23
C VAL A 274 12.71 16.58 -12.66
N GLU A 275 11.93 16.61 -11.62
CA GLU A 275 11.37 15.41 -10.98
C GLU A 275 9.89 15.62 -10.70
N THR A 276 9.09 14.59 -10.89
CA THR A 276 7.66 14.62 -10.60
C THR A 276 7.23 13.31 -9.96
N SER A 277 6.24 13.39 -9.09
CA SER A 277 5.56 12.22 -8.57
C SER A 277 4.43 11.78 -9.51
N VAL A 278 4.21 10.48 -9.55
CA VAL A 278 3.12 9.86 -10.29
C VAL A 278 2.51 8.74 -9.44
N VAL A 279 1.19 8.67 -9.43
CA VAL A 279 0.46 7.55 -8.83
C VAL A 279 -0.08 6.69 -9.96
N THR A 280 0.29 5.43 -9.97
CA THR A 280 -0.18 4.46 -10.98
C THR A 280 -1.66 4.16 -10.80
N GLY A 281 -2.34 3.82 -11.90
CA GLY A 281 -3.77 3.49 -11.89
C GLY A 281 -4.09 2.22 -11.09
N SER A 282 -5.38 2.02 -10.78
CA SER A 282 -5.89 0.84 -10.05
C SER A 282 -6.09 -0.40 -10.92
N THR A 283 -5.99 -0.28 -12.23
CA THR A 283 -6.16 -1.36 -13.23
C THR A 283 -4.93 -1.43 -14.12
N PRO A 284 -4.64 -2.59 -14.74
CA PRO A 284 -3.54 -2.71 -15.71
C PRO A 284 -3.66 -1.66 -16.81
N GLY A 285 -2.55 -1.00 -17.14
CA GLY A 285 -2.57 0.07 -18.12
C GLY A 285 -1.31 0.92 -18.14
N GLU A 286 -1.44 2.12 -18.72
CA GLU A 286 -0.36 3.07 -18.86
C GLU A 286 -0.70 4.38 -18.17
N THR A 287 0.23 4.88 -17.38
CA THR A 287 0.17 6.19 -16.72
C THR A 287 1.16 7.12 -17.38
N PRO A 288 0.69 8.07 -18.20
CA PRO A 288 1.57 8.98 -18.94
C PRO A 288 2.11 10.08 -18.02
N VAL A 289 3.41 10.35 -18.12
CA VAL A 289 4.10 11.42 -17.37
C VAL A 289 4.88 12.30 -18.33
N LYS A 290 4.52 13.58 -18.42
CA LYS A 290 5.26 14.57 -19.21
C LYS A 290 6.33 15.22 -18.36
N LEU A 291 7.56 15.31 -18.88
CA LEU A 291 8.70 15.92 -18.21
C LEU A 291 9.26 17.07 -19.08
N PRO A 292 8.65 18.26 -19.01
CA PRO A 292 9.27 19.44 -19.59
C PRO A 292 10.46 19.87 -18.74
N ILE A 293 11.64 20.06 -19.37
CA ILE A 293 12.85 20.51 -18.70
C ILE A 293 13.35 21.84 -19.29
N THR A 294 13.84 22.71 -18.44
CA THR A 294 14.23 24.08 -18.79
C THR A 294 15.71 24.17 -19.12
N LYS A 295 16.06 24.83 -20.23
CA LYS A 295 17.45 25.01 -20.69
C LYS A 295 18.22 26.14 -19.98
N ARG A 296 17.72 26.73 -18.91
CA ARG A 296 18.34 27.91 -18.28
C ARG A 296 19.25 27.55 -17.11
N ILE A 297 20.52 27.90 -17.26
CA ILE A 297 21.42 28.12 -16.14
C ILE A 297 21.29 29.60 -15.79
N LYS A 298 20.58 29.92 -14.69
CA LYS A 298 20.59 31.29 -14.16
C LYS A 298 22.02 31.64 -13.71
N GLN A 299 22.50 32.86 -14.01
CA GLN A 299 23.77 33.29 -13.51
C GLN A 299 23.71 33.39 -11.98
N VAL A 300 24.64 32.72 -11.33
CA VAL A 300 24.78 32.74 -9.88
C VAL A 300 26.06 33.48 -9.48
N GLY A 301 26.03 34.23 -8.38
CA GLY A 301 27.15 34.97 -7.84
C GLY A 301 27.32 34.76 -6.33
N VAL A 302 28.47 35.12 -5.80
CA VAL A 302 28.72 35.10 -4.35
C VAL A 302 27.67 35.97 -3.64
N GLY A 303 27.08 35.46 -2.55
CA GLY A 303 26.02 36.11 -1.80
C GLY A 303 24.60 35.75 -2.29
N SER A 304 24.45 35.14 -3.46
CA SER A 304 23.12 34.71 -3.95
C SER A 304 22.60 33.51 -3.16
N ASN A 305 21.31 33.53 -2.88
CA ASN A 305 20.59 32.36 -2.37
C ASN A 305 20.16 31.47 -3.54
N LEU A 306 20.68 30.26 -3.64
CA LEU A 306 20.37 29.34 -4.71
C LEU A 306 18.86 29.04 -4.82
N ALA A 307 18.15 29.00 -3.68
CA ALA A 307 16.71 28.76 -3.67
C ALA A 307 15.94 29.87 -4.41
N GLU A 308 16.33 31.13 -4.25
CA GLU A 308 15.72 32.28 -4.92
C GLU A 308 16.11 32.35 -6.40
N VAL A 309 17.40 32.14 -6.69
CA VAL A 309 17.92 32.21 -8.06
C VAL A 309 17.28 31.17 -8.96
N PHE A 310 17.04 29.96 -8.47
CA PHE A 310 16.51 28.84 -9.24
C PHE A 310 15.02 28.56 -8.98
N ASP A 311 14.32 29.47 -8.30
CA ASP A 311 12.91 29.33 -7.96
C ASP A 311 12.61 27.96 -7.29
N ILE A 312 13.52 27.58 -6.38
CA ILE A 312 13.41 26.34 -5.63
C ILE A 312 12.39 26.57 -4.52
N LYS A 313 11.36 25.77 -4.47
CA LYS A 313 10.40 25.84 -3.37
C LYS A 313 11.09 25.58 -2.04
N MET A 314 10.59 26.22 -1.00
CA MET A 314 11.12 26.08 0.36
C MET A 314 11.28 24.61 0.73
N ILE A 315 12.40 24.29 1.35
CA ILE A 315 12.65 22.97 1.91
C ILE A 315 12.00 22.91 3.28
N TYR A 316 10.85 22.25 3.35
CA TYR A 316 10.09 22.12 4.57
C TYR A 316 10.49 20.88 5.37
N PHE A 317 10.34 21.00 6.68
CA PHE A 317 10.47 19.89 7.62
C PHE A 317 9.14 19.68 8.33
N ASN A 318 8.85 18.46 8.73
CA ASN A 318 7.72 18.22 9.62
C ASN A 318 7.91 18.95 10.95
N LEU A 319 6.79 19.24 11.62
CA LEU A 319 6.81 19.87 12.92
C LEU A 319 7.73 19.06 13.85
N ASP A 320 8.66 19.74 14.48
CA ASP A 320 9.61 19.16 15.45
C ASP A 320 10.55 18.06 14.91
N GLN A 321 10.67 17.93 13.58
CA GLN A 321 11.54 16.96 12.93
C GLN A 321 12.67 17.63 12.14
N SER A 322 13.75 16.87 11.92
CA SER A 322 14.93 17.31 11.16
C SER A 322 15.29 16.35 10.00
N ASN A 323 14.58 15.25 9.82
CA ASN A 323 14.76 14.35 8.68
C ASN A 323 14.28 15.03 7.39
N ILE A 324 14.98 14.77 6.29
CA ILE A 324 14.60 15.26 4.96
C ILE A 324 13.35 14.52 4.49
N ARG A 325 12.31 15.28 4.17
CA ARG A 325 11.06 14.75 3.59
C ARG A 325 11.29 14.42 2.11
N PRO A 326 10.50 13.51 1.51
CA PRO A 326 10.60 13.20 0.07
C PRO A 326 10.45 14.45 -0.83
N ASP A 327 9.49 15.34 -0.53
CA ASP A 327 9.30 16.59 -1.26
C ASP A 327 10.49 17.59 -1.07
N ALA A 328 11.11 17.59 0.10
CA ALA A 328 12.32 18.35 0.37
C ALA A 328 13.52 17.81 -0.41
N ALA A 329 13.66 16.48 -0.52
CA ALA A 329 14.69 15.83 -1.32
C ALA A 329 14.63 16.25 -2.79
N LEU A 330 13.41 16.40 -3.36
CA LEU A 330 13.20 16.93 -4.71
C LEU A 330 13.81 18.33 -4.93
N GLN A 331 13.69 19.18 -3.92
CA GLN A 331 14.22 20.52 -4.01
C GLN A 331 15.74 20.54 -3.79
N LEU A 332 16.25 19.70 -2.88
CA LEU A 332 17.69 19.54 -2.65
C LEU A 332 18.42 19.01 -3.88
N GLU A 333 17.76 18.16 -4.69
CA GLU A 333 18.35 17.69 -5.94
C GLU A 333 18.67 18.82 -6.91
N LYS A 334 17.86 19.86 -6.98
CA LYS A 334 18.17 21.04 -7.79
C LYS A 334 19.43 21.75 -7.29
N ILE A 335 19.58 21.91 -5.98
CA ILE A 335 20.80 22.44 -5.36
C ILE A 335 22.01 21.57 -5.72
N LEU A 336 21.86 20.25 -5.58
CA LEU A 336 22.88 19.26 -5.92
C LEU A 336 23.36 19.40 -7.37
N GLN A 337 22.43 19.54 -8.33
CA GLN A 337 22.77 19.70 -9.75
C GLN A 337 23.54 21.00 -10.04
N VAL A 338 23.12 22.11 -9.43
CA VAL A 338 23.85 23.37 -9.55
C VAL A 338 25.26 23.24 -8.98
N MET A 339 25.42 22.63 -7.82
CA MET A 339 26.73 22.41 -7.21
C MET A 339 27.62 21.43 -8.00
N LYS A 340 27.02 20.45 -8.69
CA LYS A 340 27.75 19.55 -9.62
C LYS A 340 28.19 20.27 -10.89
N GLN A 341 27.41 21.21 -11.40
CA GLN A 341 27.76 22.02 -12.57
C GLN A 341 28.86 23.06 -12.24
N HIS A 342 28.96 23.48 -10.97
CA HIS A 342 29.96 24.40 -10.49
C HIS A 342 30.87 23.74 -9.45
N PRO A 343 31.92 22.96 -9.86
CA PRO A 343 32.69 22.12 -8.93
C PRO A 343 33.45 22.88 -7.84
N THR A 344 33.74 24.16 -8.03
CA THR A 344 34.46 25.05 -7.07
C THR A 344 33.53 25.79 -6.12
N MET A 345 32.22 25.81 -6.43
CA MET A 345 31.22 26.51 -5.62
C MET A 345 31.16 25.97 -4.20
N LYS A 346 31.16 26.85 -3.23
CA LYS A 346 30.90 26.54 -1.81
C LYS A 346 29.61 27.21 -1.36
N VAL A 347 28.86 26.50 -0.53
CA VAL A 347 27.54 26.92 -0.08
C VAL A 347 27.45 26.87 1.42
N ASP A 348 26.86 27.90 2.01
CA ASP A 348 26.49 28.00 3.43
C ASP A 348 25.00 27.67 3.59
N VAL A 349 24.69 26.58 4.26
CA VAL A 349 23.33 26.14 4.53
C VAL A 349 22.81 26.79 5.80
N ARG A 350 21.71 27.52 5.70
CA ARG A 350 21.06 28.20 6.83
C ARG A 350 19.66 27.63 7.03
N SER A 351 19.30 27.33 8.26
CA SER A 351 17.94 26.84 8.57
C SER A 351 17.31 27.69 9.67
N HIS A 352 16.02 27.89 9.55
CA HIS A 352 15.20 28.72 10.40
C HIS A 352 14.00 27.94 10.93
N THR A 353 13.43 28.38 12.05
CA THR A 353 12.20 27.89 12.63
C THR A 353 11.17 29.01 12.68
N ASP A 354 9.94 28.66 12.97
CA ASP A 354 8.97 29.61 13.53
C ASP A 354 9.26 29.83 15.02
N CYS A 355 8.47 30.69 15.67
CA CYS A 355 8.68 31.15 17.02
C CYS A 355 8.01 30.32 18.13
N ARG A 356 7.31 29.21 17.81
CA ARG A 356 6.39 28.49 18.72
C ARG A 356 7.07 27.53 19.71
N GLN A 357 8.33 27.72 20.00
CA GLN A 357 9.08 27.01 21.05
C GLN A 357 10.05 28.02 21.72
N THR A 358 10.86 27.54 22.65
CA THR A 358 11.90 28.42 23.21
C THR A 358 12.99 28.73 22.18
N ALA A 359 13.55 29.92 22.25
CA ALA A 359 14.64 30.34 21.34
C ALA A 359 15.83 29.36 21.34
N GLU A 360 16.17 28.79 22.51
CA GLU A 360 17.24 27.79 22.65
C GLU A 360 16.86 26.49 21.90
N TYR A 361 15.65 26.00 22.12
CA TYR A 361 15.13 24.81 21.41
C TYR A 361 15.10 25.02 19.89
N ASN A 362 14.61 26.18 19.45
CA ASN A 362 14.53 26.54 18.03
C ASN A 362 15.90 26.63 17.38
N LEU A 363 16.91 27.15 18.11
CA LEU A 363 18.28 27.17 17.65
C LEU A 363 18.83 25.74 17.45
N GLU A 364 18.65 24.86 18.43
CA GLU A 364 19.08 23.45 18.32
C GLU A 364 18.37 22.70 17.21
N LEU A 365 17.05 22.90 17.05
CA LEU A 365 16.26 22.26 15.99
C LEU A 365 16.74 22.68 14.61
N SER A 366 17.01 23.99 14.41
CA SER A 366 17.52 24.49 13.15
C SER A 366 18.94 23.97 12.86
N ASP A 367 19.79 23.81 13.85
CA ASP A 367 21.11 23.18 13.68
C ASP A 367 21.01 21.69 13.29
N ARG A 368 20.08 20.93 13.87
CA ARG A 368 19.83 19.55 13.45
C ARG A 368 19.39 19.49 11.99
N ARG A 369 18.53 20.40 11.53
CA ARG A 369 18.05 20.49 10.14
C ARG A 369 19.20 20.79 9.17
N VAL A 370 20.08 21.73 9.51
CA VAL A 370 21.28 21.99 8.73
C VAL A 370 22.16 20.76 8.60
N LYS A 371 22.42 20.05 9.70
CA LYS A 371 23.22 18.82 9.70
C LYS A 371 22.61 17.75 8.80
N SER A 372 21.31 17.55 8.85
CA SER A 372 20.59 16.58 7.98
C SER A 372 20.68 17.00 6.50
N THR A 373 20.53 18.29 6.20
CA THR A 373 20.64 18.81 4.83
C THR A 373 22.07 18.64 4.27
N ILE A 374 23.07 18.97 5.04
CA ILE A 374 24.48 18.78 4.65
C ILE A 374 24.81 17.30 4.47
N ALA A 375 24.36 16.43 5.38
CA ALA A 375 24.58 15.00 5.29
C ALA A 375 23.98 14.45 3.98
N TRP A 376 22.75 14.83 3.65
CA TRP A 376 22.09 14.42 2.41
C TRP A 376 22.89 14.84 1.16
N LEU A 377 23.37 16.09 1.10
CA LEU A 377 24.18 16.58 -0.02
C LEU A 377 25.53 15.84 -0.12
N VAL A 378 26.15 15.52 1.01
CA VAL A 378 27.42 14.77 1.04
C VAL A 378 27.21 13.33 0.57
N GLU A 379 26.16 12.65 1.04
CA GLU A 379 25.78 11.31 0.60
C GLU A 379 25.44 11.27 -0.90
N SER A 380 24.88 12.38 -1.43
CA SER A 380 24.60 12.55 -2.85
C SER A 380 25.83 12.94 -3.70
N GLY A 381 27.03 13.02 -3.10
CA GLY A 381 28.30 13.15 -3.79
C GLY A 381 28.94 14.56 -3.78
N ILE A 382 28.46 15.50 -2.96
CA ILE A 382 29.15 16.79 -2.75
C ILE A 382 30.23 16.62 -1.67
N SER A 383 31.46 17.09 -1.94
CA SER A 383 32.53 17.09 -0.96
C SER A 383 32.18 17.94 0.27
N ALA A 384 32.34 17.40 1.48
CA ALA A 384 32.00 18.08 2.72
C ALA A 384 32.70 19.45 2.91
N ASN A 385 33.90 19.63 2.36
CA ASN A 385 34.65 20.90 2.42
C ASN A 385 34.05 22.02 1.55
N ARG A 386 33.02 21.71 0.76
CA ARG A 386 32.25 22.68 -0.04
C ARG A 386 31.01 23.18 0.67
N LEU A 387 30.68 22.61 1.83
CA LEU A 387 29.48 22.90 2.58
C LEU A 387 29.82 23.41 3.97
N THR A 388 29.21 24.51 4.35
CA THR A 388 29.17 25.02 5.73
C THR A 388 27.71 25.25 6.09
N GLY A 389 27.42 25.48 7.36
CA GLY A 389 26.09 25.90 7.75
C GLY A 389 25.87 25.91 9.24
N ARG A 390 24.82 26.63 9.65
CA ARG A 390 24.34 26.69 11.02
C ARG A 390 22.85 27.00 11.08
N GLY A 391 22.23 26.66 12.19
CA GLY A 391 20.88 27.08 12.53
C GLY A 391 20.81 28.52 13.00
N TYR A 392 19.69 29.16 12.72
CA TYR A 392 19.39 30.52 13.18
C TYR A 392 18.17 30.56 14.11
N GLY A 393 17.51 29.41 14.34
CA GLY A 393 16.28 29.36 15.11
C GLY A 393 15.22 30.31 14.56
N GLU A 394 14.57 31.03 15.44
CA GLU A 394 13.58 32.06 15.14
C GLU A 394 14.13 33.48 15.01
N SER A 395 15.46 33.66 15.09
CA SER A 395 16.08 34.99 15.14
C SER A 395 15.95 35.81 13.85
N GLN A 396 15.52 35.18 12.75
CA GLN A 396 15.40 35.79 11.42
C GLN A 396 14.06 35.41 10.78
N LEU A 397 12.94 35.82 11.37
CA LEU A 397 11.62 35.68 10.78
C LEU A 397 11.52 36.54 9.51
N VAL A 398 10.75 36.06 8.51
CA VAL A 398 10.50 36.77 7.26
C VAL A 398 9.15 37.49 7.21
N ASN A 399 8.38 37.36 8.27
CA ASN A 399 7.11 38.03 8.49
C ASN A 399 6.94 38.45 9.96
N ASP A 400 5.86 39.16 10.29
CA ASP A 400 5.57 39.67 11.62
C ASP A 400 4.98 38.61 12.59
N CYS A 401 5.36 37.33 12.41
CA CYS A 401 4.86 36.21 13.20
C CYS A 401 5.76 35.88 14.41
N GLY A 402 6.23 36.91 15.13
CA GLY A 402 6.97 36.73 16.37
C GLY A 402 6.07 36.23 17.52
N CYS A 403 6.67 35.51 18.48
CA CYS A 403 5.99 34.95 19.66
C CYS A 403 6.43 35.55 21.00
N GLU A 404 7.44 36.39 21.01
CA GLU A 404 7.94 36.97 22.23
C GLU A 404 6.91 37.89 22.92
N PRO A 405 6.72 37.84 24.25
CA PRO A 405 7.49 37.02 25.23
C PRO A 405 6.80 35.69 25.62
N THR A 406 5.72 35.30 24.99
CA THR A 406 4.84 34.22 25.47
C THR A 406 4.99 32.88 24.72
N ASN A 407 5.81 32.81 23.68
CA ASN A 407 5.88 31.69 22.71
C ASN A 407 4.54 31.41 22.01
N GLU A 408 3.63 32.39 22.02
CA GLU A 408 2.33 32.33 21.34
C GLU A 408 2.29 33.33 20.19
N SER A 409 1.72 32.93 19.07
CA SER A 409 1.51 33.78 17.91
C SER A 409 0.06 33.77 17.48
N LYS A 410 -0.38 34.86 16.84
CA LYS A 410 -1.70 34.97 16.21
C LYS A 410 -1.70 34.58 14.73
N CYS A 411 -0.53 34.23 14.19
CA CYS A 411 -0.38 33.86 12.80
C CYS A 411 -0.99 32.48 12.50
N SER A 412 -1.41 32.30 11.26
CA SER A 412 -1.88 31.01 10.75
C SER A 412 -0.74 30.00 10.59
N GLU A 413 -1.07 28.73 10.39
CA GLU A 413 -0.08 27.68 10.14
C GLU A 413 0.74 27.96 8.87
N GLU A 414 0.10 28.47 7.83
CA GLU A 414 0.72 28.83 6.56
C GLU A 414 1.72 29.98 6.73
N GLU A 415 1.42 30.98 7.55
CA GLU A 415 2.32 32.08 7.89
C GLU A 415 3.51 31.62 8.71
N HIS A 416 3.32 30.65 9.61
CA HIS A 416 4.41 30.02 10.36
C HIS A 416 5.27 29.13 9.47
N GLU A 417 4.69 28.44 8.49
CA GLU A 417 5.41 27.57 7.56
C GLU A 417 6.47 28.35 6.76
N ILE A 418 6.19 29.58 6.37
CA ILE A 418 7.14 30.45 5.66
C ILE A 418 8.44 30.66 6.46
N ASN A 419 8.38 30.68 7.78
CA ASN A 419 9.54 30.83 8.64
C ASN A 419 10.35 29.55 8.82
N ARG A 420 9.76 28.38 8.66
CA ARG A 420 10.40 27.06 8.76
C ARG A 420 11.14 26.69 7.46
N ARG A 421 12.14 27.47 7.10
CA ARG A 421 12.82 27.42 5.80
C ARG A 421 14.30 27.08 5.92
N SER A 422 14.89 26.64 4.81
CA SER A 422 16.33 26.54 4.61
C SER A 422 16.78 27.41 3.43
N GLU A 423 17.90 28.09 3.60
CA GLU A 423 18.55 28.94 2.61
C GLU A 423 19.90 28.36 2.21
N PHE A 424 20.36 28.62 0.99
CA PHE A 424 21.58 28.07 0.41
C PHE A 424 22.41 29.20 -0.17
N ILE A 425 23.26 29.80 0.63
CA ILE A 425 24.02 31.01 0.27
C ILE A 425 25.35 30.64 -0.37
N ILE A 426 25.64 31.15 -1.55
CA ILE A 426 26.92 30.95 -2.22
C ILE A 426 27.97 31.79 -1.52
N ILE A 427 29.02 31.16 -1.00
CA ILE A 427 30.12 31.83 -0.29
C ILE A 427 31.41 31.91 -1.13
N SER A 428 31.53 31.05 -2.15
CA SER A 428 32.54 31.18 -3.21
C SER A 428 32.10 30.44 -4.46
N MET A 429 32.61 30.89 -5.60
CA MET A 429 32.42 30.24 -6.90
C MET A 429 33.66 29.44 -7.32
#